data_82c9fea134bfd9cd0a1ebce814c75a04
#
_entry.id   82c9fea134bfd9cd0a1ebce814c75a04
#
_cell.length_a   1.000
_cell.length_b   1.000
_cell.length_c   1.000
_cell.angle_alpha   90.00
_cell.angle_beta   90.00
_cell.angle_gamma   90.00
#
_symmetry.space_group_name_H-M   'P 1'
#
loop_
_entity.id
_entity.type
_entity.pdbx_description
1 polymer ?
#
loop_
_entity_poly.entity_id
_entity_poly.type
_entity_poly.pdbx_seq_one_letter_code
_entity_poly.pdbx_strand_id
1 'polypeptide(L)'
;MRASYGEPLRKYFSERQDVIGLIDFAGYKVFDSATVDANILTAATRTPSGCTKACSINKDEFDITKLSDYVQTHAVSSSFSSSESWSILSEIERSIKEKIEAVGTPLKDWDIQINYGIKTGFNDAFIIDSVKRNEILSACQTEEERQRTAEIIRPILRGRDIKRYSYVFAEQYLIATFPAKQYDIDDYPALKDYLLAIGIERLEQTGEEHIINGERVKARKRTNNKWFETQDSISYWDEFSKPKIVWAELSRTGNSFAYSDDGAMVLNTCYILSFNDNEFHEKELNTLLGFLNSKVALFYLDIISSKLDKTGWRWLKQFVGLIPVPVQLVFKEGGQLTNKDSASINAQLYEQLGLSPDEAEYLDHII
;
A
#
# COMPACT_ATOMS: atom_id res chain seq x y z
N MET A 1 -2.11 -0.31 -19.02
CA MET A 1 -2.92 0.95 -19.05
C MET A 1 -3.46 1.37 -17.68
N ARG A 2 -3.04 0.71 -16.55
CA ARG A 2 -3.52 0.98 -15.19
C ARG A 2 -2.67 2.00 -14.41
N ALA A 3 -1.38 2.13 -14.71
CA ALA A 3 -0.45 2.97 -13.96
C ALA A 3 -0.82 4.46 -13.98
N SER A 4 -0.60 5.16 -12.86
CA SER A 4 -0.93 6.59 -12.71
C SER A 4 -0.20 7.49 -13.70
N TYR A 5 1.08 7.20 -13.99
CA TYR A 5 1.84 7.97 -14.98
C TYR A 5 1.26 7.88 -16.41
N GLY A 6 0.38 6.93 -16.69
CA GLY A 6 -0.32 6.79 -17.97
C GLY A 6 -1.58 7.67 -18.11
N GLU A 7 -1.97 8.40 -17.06
CA GLU A 7 -3.18 9.23 -17.07
C GLU A 7 -3.24 10.25 -18.23
N PRO A 8 -2.18 11.02 -18.54
CA PRO A 8 -2.22 11.96 -19.68
C PRO A 8 -2.46 11.26 -21.01
N LEU A 9 -1.91 10.05 -21.18
CA LEU A 9 -2.09 9.26 -22.38
C LEU A 9 -3.53 8.74 -22.50
N ARG A 10 -4.09 8.21 -21.41
CA ARG A 10 -5.49 7.78 -21.37
C ARG A 10 -6.45 8.93 -21.64
N LYS A 11 -6.19 10.10 -21.06
CA LYS A 11 -6.95 11.33 -21.34
C LYS A 11 -6.95 11.68 -22.81
N TYR A 12 -5.77 11.69 -23.44
CA TYR A 12 -5.64 11.96 -24.87
C TYR A 12 -6.49 10.99 -25.72
N PHE A 13 -6.38 9.69 -25.43
CA PHE A 13 -7.15 8.68 -26.19
C PHE A 13 -8.65 8.79 -25.92
N SER A 14 -9.08 8.93 -24.68
CA SER A 14 -10.52 9.02 -24.35
C SER A 14 -11.21 10.27 -24.92
N GLU A 15 -10.48 11.37 -25.07
CA GLU A 15 -11.03 12.65 -25.55
C GLU A 15 -10.87 12.85 -27.06
N ARG A 16 -9.82 12.28 -27.68
CA ARG A 16 -9.38 12.65 -29.02
C ARG A 16 -9.35 11.52 -30.03
N GLN A 17 -9.45 10.28 -29.59
CA GLN A 17 -9.32 9.11 -30.43
C GLN A 17 -10.43 8.12 -30.14
N ASP A 18 -10.86 7.36 -31.14
CA ASP A 18 -11.73 6.21 -30.93
C ASP A 18 -10.90 4.97 -30.63
N VAL A 19 -10.90 4.51 -29.39
CA VAL A 19 -10.21 3.29 -28.98
C VAL A 19 -11.06 2.08 -29.39
N ILE A 20 -10.65 1.39 -30.45
CA ILE A 20 -11.40 0.27 -31.04
C ILE A 20 -10.95 -1.09 -30.51
N GLY A 21 -9.72 -1.20 -29.98
CA GLY A 21 -9.19 -2.44 -29.43
C GLY A 21 -8.17 -2.23 -28.34
N LEU A 22 -8.24 -3.08 -27.29
CA LEU A 22 -7.24 -3.16 -26.24
C LEU A 22 -7.00 -4.62 -25.86
N ILE A 23 -5.76 -5.10 -25.99
CA ILE A 23 -5.33 -6.40 -25.47
C ILE A 23 -4.32 -6.14 -24.36
N ASP A 24 -4.66 -6.55 -23.14
CA ASP A 24 -3.77 -6.50 -21.97
C ASP A 24 -3.17 -7.89 -21.73
N PHE A 25 -1.86 -8.02 -21.87
CA PHE A 25 -1.17 -9.28 -21.62
C PHE A 25 -1.09 -9.67 -20.13
N ALA A 26 -1.59 -8.82 -19.23
CA ALA A 26 -1.75 -9.10 -17.80
C ALA A 26 -0.49 -9.72 -17.16
N GLY A 27 0.70 -9.18 -17.51
CA GLY A 27 2.01 -9.68 -17.07
C GLY A 27 2.44 -11.01 -17.71
N TYR A 28 1.78 -11.49 -18.76
CA TYR A 28 2.36 -12.54 -19.62
C TYR A 28 3.66 -12.01 -20.24
N LYS A 29 4.71 -12.82 -20.17
CA LYS A 29 6.03 -12.43 -20.66
C LYS A 29 6.07 -12.49 -22.19
N VAL A 30 5.84 -11.35 -22.82
CA VAL A 30 5.85 -11.22 -24.30
C VAL A 30 7.29 -11.18 -24.84
N PHE A 31 8.24 -10.61 -24.07
CA PHE A 31 9.63 -10.44 -24.46
C PHE A 31 10.56 -11.23 -23.54
N ASP A 32 11.52 -11.96 -24.12
CA ASP A 32 12.46 -12.78 -23.34
C ASP A 32 13.42 -11.96 -22.48
N SER A 33 13.82 -10.78 -22.96
CA SER A 33 14.84 -9.92 -22.32
C SER A 33 14.30 -8.74 -21.53
N ALA A 34 12.98 -8.52 -21.53
CA ALA A 34 12.38 -7.37 -20.86
C ALA A 34 11.29 -7.78 -19.85
N THR A 35 11.35 -7.19 -18.65
CA THR A 35 10.34 -7.35 -17.60
C THR A 35 9.37 -6.18 -17.65
N VAL A 36 8.55 -6.12 -18.70
CA VAL A 36 7.56 -5.05 -18.92
C VAL A 36 6.18 -5.65 -19.14
N ASP A 37 5.16 -4.99 -18.61
CA ASP A 37 3.77 -5.32 -18.91
C ASP A 37 3.43 -4.77 -20.30
N ALA A 38 3.16 -5.68 -21.23
CA ALA A 38 2.83 -5.34 -22.61
C ALA A 38 1.32 -5.21 -22.79
N ASN A 39 0.92 -4.34 -23.72
CA ASN A 39 -0.45 -4.27 -24.23
C ASN A 39 -0.45 -3.89 -25.71
N ILE A 40 -1.52 -4.22 -26.43
CA ILE A 40 -1.79 -3.77 -27.79
C ILE A 40 -2.98 -2.84 -27.74
N LEU A 41 -2.78 -1.58 -28.10
CA LEU A 41 -3.83 -0.57 -28.22
C LEU A 41 -4.07 -0.25 -29.70
N THR A 42 -5.32 -0.36 -30.13
CA THR A 42 -5.75 0.03 -31.49
C THR A 42 -6.71 1.21 -31.38
N ALA A 43 -6.37 2.31 -32.05
CA ALA A 43 -7.19 3.51 -32.05
C ALA A 43 -7.34 4.06 -33.46
N ALA A 44 -8.44 4.77 -33.71
CA ALA A 44 -8.71 5.49 -34.93
C ALA A 44 -8.89 6.98 -34.67
N THR A 45 -8.43 7.82 -35.62
CA THR A 45 -8.58 9.27 -35.53
C THR A 45 -9.99 9.65 -35.98
N ARG A 46 -10.93 9.51 -35.03
CA ARG A 46 -12.33 9.90 -35.16
C ARG A 46 -12.93 10.11 -33.78
N THR A 47 -14.14 10.66 -33.75
CA THR A 47 -14.89 10.83 -32.49
C THR A 47 -15.02 9.50 -31.74
N PRO A 48 -14.74 9.45 -30.43
CA PRO A 48 -14.86 8.24 -29.63
C PRO A 48 -16.26 7.62 -29.72
N SER A 49 -16.33 6.34 -30.08
CA SER A 49 -17.58 5.57 -30.12
C SER A 49 -18.03 5.12 -28.74
N GLY A 50 -17.13 5.12 -27.74
CA GLY A 50 -17.37 4.59 -26.42
C GLY A 50 -17.44 3.06 -26.37
N CYS A 51 -17.10 2.37 -27.47
CA CYS A 51 -17.14 0.92 -27.57
C CYS A 51 -15.79 0.36 -28.03
N THR A 52 -15.09 -0.31 -27.12
CA THR A 52 -13.78 -0.92 -27.37
C THR A 52 -13.88 -2.43 -27.26
N LYS A 53 -13.37 -3.17 -28.23
CA LYS A 53 -13.17 -4.62 -28.09
C LYS A 53 -11.94 -4.88 -27.24
N ALA A 54 -12.12 -5.31 -25.97
CA ALA A 54 -11.04 -5.45 -25.00
C ALA A 54 -10.87 -6.90 -24.57
N CYS A 55 -9.62 -7.34 -24.37
CA CYS A 55 -9.28 -8.70 -23.94
C CYS A 55 -8.14 -8.66 -22.95
N SER A 56 -8.30 -9.30 -21.79
CA SER A 56 -7.21 -9.58 -20.85
C SER A 56 -6.75 -11.02 -21.01
N ILE A 57 -5.44 -11.23 -21.05
CA ILE A 57 -4.87 -12.55 -21.27
C ILE A 57 -4.79 -13.32 -19.94
N ASN A 58 -5.44 -14.50 -19.90
CA ASN A 58 -5.21 -15.47 -18.84
C ASN A 58 -3.96 -16.31 -19.19
N LYS A 59 -2.90 -16.13 -18.43
CA LYS A 59 -1.58 -16.75 -18.70
C LYS A 59 -1.59 -18.27 -18.67
N ASP A 60 -2.51 -18.87 -17.92
CA ASP A 60 -2.53 -20.31 -17.72
C ASP A 60 -3.25 -21.05 -18.88
N GLU A 61 -4.04 -20.30 -19.66
CA GLU A 61 -4.79 -20.83 -20.82
C GLU A 61 -4.29 -20.29 -22.16
N PHE A 62 -3.34 -19.34 -22.13
CA PHE A 62 -2.93 -18.59 -23.31
C PHE A 62 -1.71 -19.18 -24.02
N ASP A 63 -1.88 -19.40 -25.33
CA ASP A 63 -0.81 -19.69 -26.28
C ASP A 63 -0.64 -18.50 -27.23
N ILE A 64 0.52 -17.86 -27.22
CA ILE A 64 0.81 -16.67 -28.02
C ILE A 64 0.67 -16.92 -29.54
N THR A 65 0.85 -18.15 -29.99
CA THR A 65 0.68 -18.52 -31.40
C THR A 65 -0.79 -18.48 -31.84
N LYS A 66 -1.74 -18.47 -30.89
CA LYS A 66 -3.20 -18.44 -31.09
C LYS A 66 -3.84 -17.13 -30.60
N LEU A 67 -3.08 -16.02 -30.57
CA LEU A 67 -3.57 -14.74 -30.05
C LEU A 67 -4.88 -14.30 -30.71
N SER A 68 -4.99 -14.46 -32.01
CA SER A 68 -6.21 -14.05 -32.76
C SER A 68 -7.45 -14.82 -32.29
N ASP A 69 -7.33 -16.13 -32.19
CA ASP A 69 -8.43 -17.02 -31.78
C ASP A 69 -8.81 -16.76 -30.30
N TYR A 70 -7.81 -16.57 -29.45
CA TYR A 70 -8.01 -16.24 -28.05
C TYR A 70 -8.78 -14.92 -27.89
N VAL A 71 -8.35 -13.87 -28.59
CA VAL A 71 -9.03 -12.55 -28.57
C VAL A 71 -10.44 -12.65 -29.14
N GLN A 72 -10.66 -13.46 -30.17
CA GLN A 72 -11.97 -13.63 -30.75
C GLN A 72 -12.95 -14.27 -29.75
N THR A 73 -12.47 -15.20 -28.95
CA THR A 73 -13.30 -15.96 -27.98
C THR A 73 -13.50 -15.22 -26.65
N HIS A 74 -12.49 -14.46 -26.18
CA HIS A 74 -12.47 -13.90 -24.82
C HIS A 74 -12.63 -12.36 -24.77
N ALA A 75 -12.73 -11.68 -25.92
CA ALA A 75 -12.90 -10.25 -25.90
C ALA A 75 -14.30 -9.84 -25.45
N VAL A 76 -14.33 -8.83 -24.59
CA VAL A 76 -15.54 -8.18 -24.09
C VAL A 76 -15.67 -6.76 -24.64
N SER A 77 -16.90 -6.25 -24.70
CA SER A 77 -17.13 -4.84 -24.99
C SER A 77 -16.87 -4.00 -23.75
N SER A 78 -15.98 -3.02 -23.87
CA SER A 78 -15.60 -2.11 -22.78
C SER A 78 -15.70 -0.66 -23.24
N SER A 79 -15.88 0.26 -22.31
CA SER A 79 -15.83 1.69 -22.56
C SER A 79 -14.67 2.32 -21.80
N PHE A 80 -13.81 3.06 -22.50
CA PHE A 80 -12.68 3.79 -21.93
C PHE A 80 -12.87 5.29 -22.18
N SER A 81 -13.87 5.87 -21.54
CA SER A 81 -14.33 7.24 -21.75
C SER A 81 -13.69 8.28 -20.80
N SER A 82 -12.81 7.85 -19.87
CA SER A 82 -12.16 8.73 -18.91
C SER A 82 -10.64 8.54 -18.87
N SER A 83 -9.94 9.43 -18.16
CA SER A 83 -8.50 9.33 -17.89
C SER A 83 -8.17 8.35 -16.76
N GLU A 84 -9.16 7.79 -16.08
CA GLU A 84 -9.00 6.82 -15.02
C GLU A 84 -8.28 5.54 -15.47
N SER A 85 -7.96 4.68 -14.53
CA SER A 85 -7.34 3.38 -14.83
C SER A 85 -8.22 2.55 -15.75
N TRP A 86 -7.68 2.12 -16.90
CA TRP A 86 -8.40 1.28 -17.85
C TRP A 86 -8.27 -0.19 -17.45
N SER A 87 -9.33 -0.72 -16.86
CA SER A 87 -9.47 -2.14 -16.51
C SER A 87 -10.44 -2.82 -17.47
N ILE A 88 -10.08 -3.99 -17.93
CA ILE A 88 -10.95 -4.83 -18.78
C ILE A 88 -11.74 -5.69 -17.83
N LEU A 89 -13.05 -5.45 -17.76
CA LEU A 89 -13.96 -6.11 -16.81
C LEU A 89 -15.00 -6.91 -17.58
N SER A 90 -15.35 -8.08 -17.07
CA SER A 90 -16.54 -8.84 -17.48
C SER A 90 -17.81 -8.08 -17.10
N GLU A 91 -18.97 -8.55 -17.58
CA GLU A 91 -20.27 -7.92 -17.25
C GLU A 91 -20.56 -7.99 -15.75
N ILE A 92 -20.25 -9.12 -15.11
CA ILE A 92 -20.45 -9.30 -13.67
C ILE A 92 -19.50 -8.40 -12.85
N GLU A 93 -18.23 -8.30 -13.22
CA GLU A 93 -17.27 -7.42 -12.55
C GLU A 93 -17.66 -5.95 -12.69
N ARG A 94 -18.16 -5.55 -13.87
CA ARG A 94 -18.63 -4.20 -14.10
C ARG A 94 -19.85 -3.88 -13.24
N SER A 95 -20.82 -4.78 -13.18
CA SER A 95 -22.02 -4.61 -12.36
C SER A 95 -21.66 -4.47 -10.87
N ILE A 96 -20.78 -5.33 -10.35
CA ILE A 96 -20.31 -5.25 -8.96
C ILE A 96 -19.61 -3.91 -8.71
N LYS A 97 -18.69 -3.51 -9.61
CA LYS A 97 -17.97 -2.23 -9.51
C LYS A 97 -18.93 -1.03 -9.44
N GLU A 98 -19.90 -0.97 -10.36
CA GLU A 98 -20.90 0.08 -10.42
C GLU A 98 -21.73 0.17 -9.13
N LYS A 99 -22.12 -0.98 -8.56
CA LYS A 99 -22.87 -1.03 -7.29
C LYS A 99 -22.04 -0.52 -6.11
N ILE A 100 -20.75 -0.85 -6.05
CA ILE A 100 -19.85 -0.35 -5.01
C ILE A 100 -19.68 1.17 -5.14
N GLU A 101 -19.47 1.67 -6.36
CA GLU A 101 -19.26 3.10 -6.63
C GLU A 101 -20.53 3.94 -6.41
N ALA A 102 -21.71 3.36 -6.63
CA ALA A 102 -22.98 4.06 -6.43
C ALA A 102 -23.27 4.46 -4.98
N VAL A 103 -22.73 3.72 -4.01
CA VAL A 103 -22.98 3.95 -2.57
C VAL A 103 -21.74 4.36 -1.79
N GLY A 104 -20.57 4.17 -2.36
CA GLY A 104 -19.29 4.42 -1.69
C GLY A 104 -18.70 5.79 -2.00
N THR A 105 -17.98 6.35 -1.03
CA THR A 105 -17.12 7.53 -1.21
C THR A 105 -15.67 7.08 -1.15
N PRO A 106 -14.82 7.45 -2.14
CA PRO A 106 -13.41 7.10 -2.12
C PRO A 106 -12.72 7.57 -0.83
N LEU A 107 -11.90 6.72 -0.24
CA LEU A 107 -11.19 7.04 1.01
C LEU A 107 -10.35 8.32 0.94
N LYS A 108 -9.79 8.65 -0.23
CA LYS A 108 -9.03 9.90 -0.44
C LYS A 108 -9.87 11.17 -0.23
N ASP A 109 -11.19 11.06 -0.30
CA ASP A 109 -12.14 12.16 -0.16
C ASP A 109 -12.70 12.26 1.28
N TRP A 110 -12.25 11.39 2.18
CA TRP A 110 -12.57 11.39 3.61
C TRP A 110 -11.64 12.32 4.37
N ASP A 111 -12.02 12.71 5.58
CA ASP A 111 -11.17 13.49 6.49
C ASP A 111 -10.14 12.59 7.19
N ILE A 112 -9.30 11.96 6.37
CA ILE A 112 -8.24 11.04 6.78
C ILE A 112 -6.93 11.40 6.11
N GLN A 113 -5.85 10.85 6.63
CA GLN A 113 -4.57 10.86 5.93
C GLN A 113 -3.98 9.46 5.82
N ILE A 114 -3.33 9.23 4.68
CA ILE A 114 -2.58 8.01 4.41
C ILE A 114 -1.10 8.38 4.26
N ASN A 115 -0.27 7.88 5.18
CA ASN A 115 1.15 8.17 5.23
C ASN A 115 1.99 6.91 4.99
N TYR A 116 3.20 7.11 4.49
CA TYR A 116 4.20 6.05 4.36
C TYR A 116 4.78 5.69 5.72
N GLY A 117 5.30 4.47 5.83
CA GLY A 117 6.20 4.09 6.90
C GLY A 117 7.60 4.70 6.74
N ILE A 118 8.43 4.45 7.71
CA ILE A 118 9.71 5.12 7.91
C ILE A 118 10.79 4.50 7.06
N LYS A 119 11.53 5.34 6.35
CA LYS A 119 12.72 4.98 5.60
C LYS A 119 13.97 5.44 6.35
N THR A 120 14.73 4.48 6.85
CA THR A 120 15.94 4.76 7.62
C THR A 120 17.15 5.09 6.74
N GLY A 121 17.17 4.58 5.51
CA GLY A 121 18.31 4.62 4.61
C GLY A 121 19.37 3.55 4.90
N PHE A 122 19.38 2.97 6.12
CA PHE A 122 20.23 1.83 6.50
C PHE A 122 19.58 1.09 7.69
N ASN A 123 18.80 0.08 7.39
CA ASN A 123 18.02 -0.64 8.39
C ASN A 123 18.88 -1.30 9.47
N ASP A 124 20.05 -1.85 9.10
CA ASP A 124 20.92 -2.58 10.04
C ASP A 124 21.44 -1.71 11.19
N ALA A 125 21.47 -0.38 10.99
CA ALA A 125 21.85 0.57 12.03
C ALA A 125 20.66 1.05 12.87
N PHE A 126 19.51 1.27 12.22
CA PHE A 126 18.37 1.95 12.83
C PHE A 126 17.27 1.02 13.32
N ILE A 127 17.31 -0.26 12.93
CA ILE A 127 16.37 -1.27 13.39
C ILE A 127 17.12 -2.28 14.24
N ILE A 128 16.78 -2.32 15.51
CA ILE A 128 17.46 -3.13 16.52
C ILE A 128 16.46 -4.08 17.19
N ASP A 129 16.96 -5.17 17.71
CA ASP A 129 16.17 -6.09 18.52
C ASP A 129 16.10 -5.67 20.00
N SER A 130 15.34 -6.44 20.79
CA SER A 130 15.18 -6.19 22.24
C SER A 130 16.52 -6.30 23.01
N VAL A 131 17.44 -7.17 22.57
CA VAL A 131 18.75 -7.34 23.21
C VAL A 131 19.56 -6.08 23.01
N LYS A 132 19.71 -5.61 21.76
CA LYS A 132 20.45 -4.39 21.44
C LYS A 132 19.84 -3.14 22.06
N ARG A 133 18.50 -3.05 22.09
CA ARG A 133 17.79 -1.98 22.80
C ARG A 133 18.18 -1.95 24.28
N ASN A 134 18.17 -3.09 24.96
CA ASN A 134 18.52 -3.17 26.37
C ASN A 134 20.00 -2.87 26.63
N GLU A 135 20.91 -3.28 25.73
CA GLU A 135 22.33 -2.90 25.81
C GLU A 135 22.50 -1.37 25.77
N ILE A 136 21.87 -0.68 24.79
CA ILE A 136 21.94 0.78 24.69
C ILE A 136 21.38 1.45 25.95
N LEU A 137 20.21 1.02 26.41
CA LEU A 137 19.58 1.60 27.59
C LEU A 137 20.38 1.33 28.89
N SER A 138 21.09 0.22 28.96
CA SER A 138 21.96 -0.09 30.10
C SER A 138 23.30 0.67 30.09
N ALA A 139 23.72 1.16 28.91
CA ALA A 139 24.90 1.98 28.76
C ALA A 139 24.68 3.46 29.11
N CYS A 140 23.40 3.91 29.24
CA CYS A 140 23.06 5.26 29.66
C CYS A 140 23.60 5.52 31.08
N GLN A 141 24.22 6.68 31.27
CA GLN A 141 24.91 7.05 32.53
C GLN A 141 23.97 7.62 33.59
N THR A 142 22.84 8.20 33.14
CA THR A 142 21.83 8.76 34.06
C THR A 142 20.42 8.23 33.70
N GLU A 143 19.50 8.29 34.67
CA GLU A 143 18.13 7.88 34.44
C GLU A 143 17.40 8.81 33.44
N GLU A 144 17.75 10.10 33.44
CA GLU A 144 17.22 11.08 32.48
C GLU A 144 17.67 10.77 31.05
N GLU A 145 18.96 10.40 30.85
CA GLU A 145 19.43 9.94 29.55
C GLU A 145 18.69 8.67 29.11
N ARG A 146 18.53 7.71 30.03
CA ARG A 146 17.87 6.46 29.76
C ARG A 146 16.40 6.66 29.34
N GLN A 147 15.67 7.53 30.01
CA GLN A 147 14.27 7.86 29.66
C GLN A 147 14.19 8.50 28.29
N ARG A 148 14.99 9.55 28.02
CA ARG A 148 15.04 10.19 26.70
C ARG A 148 15.41 9.21 25.59
N THR A 149 16.40 8.34 25.84
CA THR A 149 16.81 7.32 24.85
C THR A 149 15.72 6.29 24.62
N ALA A 150 15.00 5.88 25.66
CA ALA A 150 13.86 4.95 25.53
C ALA A 150 12.71 5.54 24.71
N GLU A 151 12.47 6.85 24.79
CA GLU A 151 11.43 7.55 24.04
C GLU A 151 11.67 7.57 22.53
N ILE A 152 12.91 7.62 22.08
CA ILE A 152 13.27 7.60 20.65
C ILE A 152 13.51 6.19 20.10
N ILE A 153 13.58 5.15 20.95
CA ILE A 153 13.66 3.77 20.53
C ILE A 153 12.25 3.17 20.55
N ARG A 154 11.55 3.19 19.41
CA ARG A 154 10.13 2.90 19.29
C ARG A 154 9.87 1.53 18.65
N PRO A 155 8.83 0.79 19.09
CA PRO A 155 8.41 -0.44 18.39
C PRO A 155 8.17 -0.18 16.90
N ILE A 156 8.59 -1.11 16.03
CA ILE A 156 8.37 -1.01 14.58
C ILE A 156 7.84 -2.31 14.00
N LEU A 157 6.86 -2.18 13.10
CA LEU A 157 6.28 -3.28 12.33
C LEU A 157 6.83 -3.30 10.91
N ARG A 158 7.15 -4.48 10.43
CA ARG A 158 7.49 -4.74 9.03
C ARG A 158 6.28 -5.31 8.31
N GLY A 159 6.24 -5.28 7.00
CA GLY A 159 5.11 -5.81 6.23
C GLY A 159 4.75 -7.26 6.58
N ARG A 160 5.75 -8.11 6.87
CA ARG A 160 5.54 -9.51 7.27
C ARG A 160 4.92 -9.69 8.66
N ASP A 161 4.99 -8.68 9.50
CA ASP A 161 4.45 -8.71 10.86
C ASP A 161 2.95 -8.39 10.86
N ILE A 162 2.44 -7.70 9.82
CA ILE A 162 1.04 -7.32 9.67
C ILE A 162 0.24 -8.50 9.11
N LYS A 163 -0.87 -8.80 9.76
CA LYS A 163 -1.82 -9.85 9.39
C LYS A 163 -3.22 -9.24 9.25
N ARG A 164 -4.14 -10.02 8.75
CA ARG A 164 -5.55 -9.61 8.67
C ARG A 164 -6.10 -9.40 10.07
N TYR A 165 -6.61 -8.20 10.35
CA TYR A 165 -7.15 -7.71 11.64
C TYR A 165 -6.13 -7.50 12.76
N SER A 166 -4.91 -8.01 12.68
CA SER A 166 -3.93 -7.96 13.77
C SER A 166 -2.50 -7.90 13.24
N TYR A 167 -1.55 -7.76 14.14
CA TYR A 167 -0.12 -7.93 13.82
C TYR A 167 0.57 -8.72 14.92
N VAL A 168 1.74 -9.24 14.59
CA VAL A 168 2.60 -9.93 15.54
C VAL A 168 3.84 -9.08 15.74
N PHE A 169 4.00 -8.49 16.91
CA PHE A 169 5.19 -7.72 17.25
C PHE A 169 6.39 -8.65 17.37
N ALA A 170 7.40 -8.44 16.53
CA ALA A 170 8.57 -9.31 16.43
C ALA A 170 9.76 -8.75 17.24
N GLU A 171 9.50 -7.97 18.28
CA GLU A 171 10.50 -7.35 19.17
C GLU A 171 11.58 -6.55 18.42
N GLN A 172 11.16 -5.85 17.37
CA GLN A 172 12.01 -4.96 16.61
C GLN A 172 11.70 -3.51 16.97
N TYR A 173 12.72 -2.71 17.07
CA TYR A 173 12.64 -1.32 17.49
C TYR A 173 13.36 -0.44 16.49
N LEU A 174 12.80 0.74 16.25
CA LEU A 174 13.38 1.80 15.45
C LEU A 174 14.09 2.82 16.35
N ILE A 175 15.28 3.19 15.99
CA ILE A 175 15.92 4.43 16.46
C ILE A 175 15.32 5.58 15.67
N ALA A 176 14.35 6.28 16.27
CA ALA A 176 13.47 7.25 15.62
C ALA A 176 14.06 8.68 15.64
N THR A 177 15.29 8.84 15.23
CA THR A 177 15.97 10.13 15.12
C THR A 177 15.53 10.87 13.86
N PHE A 178 14.29 11.38 13.87
CA PHE A 178 13.70 12.07 12.72
C PHE A 178 14.28 13.46 12.51
N PRO A 179 14.68 13.85 11.28
CA PRO A 179 15.17 15.19 10.98
C PRO A 179 14.19 16.31 11.41
N ALA A 180 12.89 16.08 11.29
CA ALA A 180 11.88 17.05 11.70
C ALA A 180 11.89 17.37 13.20
N LYS A 181 12.44 16.50 14.04
CA LYS A 181 12.56 16.67 15.50
C LYS A 181 13.79 17.46 15.93
N GLN A 182 14.78 17.62 15.04
CA GLN A 182 16.00 18.39 15.28
C GLN A 182 16.76 17.95 16.53
N TYR A 183 16.89 16.65 16.76
CA TYR A 183 17.63 16.11 17.90
C TYR A 183 19.09 16.58 17.91
N ASP A 184 19.63 16.79 19.12
CA ASP A 184 21.07 16.86 19.36
C ASP A 184 21.54 15.48 19.82
N ILE A 185 22.43 14.85 19.08
CA ILE A 185 22.91 13.50 19.41
C ILE A 185 23.76 13.49 20.67
N ASP A 186 24.31 14.64 21.07
CA ASP A 186 25.14 14.79 22.29
C ASP A 186 24.27 14.67 23.57
N ASP A 187 22.95 14.84 23.46
CA ASP A 187 22.00 14.57 24.55
C ASP A 187 21.77 13.05 24.76
N TYR A 188 22.27 12.19 23.87
CA TYR A 188 22.09 10.75 23.85
C TYR A 188 23.42 9.99 23.74
N PRO A 189 24.35 10.12 24.70
CA PRO A 189 25.70 9.58 24.60
C PRO A 189 25.75 8.08 24.28
N ALA A 190 24.97 7.25 24.99
CA ALA A 190 24.95 5.81 24.76
C ALA A 190 24.46 5.45 23.35
N LEU A 191 23.47 6.17 22.82
CA LEU A 191 22.99 5.98 21.44
C LEU A 191 24.01 6.47 20.42
N LYS A 192 24.67 7.60 20.69
CA LYS A 192 25.74 8.12 19.85
C LYS A 192 26.88 7.11 19.73
N ASP A 193 27.36 6.54 20.85
CA ASP A 193 28.41 5.55 20.86
C ASP A 193 28.02 4.28 20.07
N TYR A 194 26.78 3.81 20.21
CA TYR A 194 26.26 2.71 19.41
C TYR A 194 26.32 3.01 17.92
N LEU A 195 25.83 4.16 17.48
CA LEU A 195 25.83 4.53 16.06
C LEU A 195 27.26 4.74 15.52
N LEU A 196 28.14 5.35 16.29
CA LEU A 196 29.55 5.52 15.90
C LEU A 196 30.28 4.18 15.76
N ALA A 197 29.94 3.18 16.57
CA ALA A 197 30.50 1.84 16.45
C ALA A 197 30.16 1.12 15.12
N ILE A 198 29.07 1.55 14.43
CA ILE A 198 28.70 1.05 13.09
C ILE A 198 29.61 1.65 12.00
N GLY A 199 30.14 2.85 12.23
CA GLY A 199 30.99 3.61 11.33
C GLY A 199 30.25 4.79 10.69
N ILE A 200 30.82 5.97 10.91
CA ILE A 200 30.21 7.23 10.45
C ILE A 200 30.10 7.30 8.92
N GLU A 201 31.08 6.77 8.20
CA GLU A 201 31.14 6.76 6.74
C GLU A 201 29.97 5.97 6.14
N ARG A 202 29.50 4.97 6.88
CA ARG A 202 28.31 4.18 6.49
C ARG A 202 27.00 4.93 6.75
N LEU A 203 26.99 5.74 7.80
CA LEU A 203 25.81 6.47 8.29
C LEU A 203 25.62 7.82 7.64
N GLU A 204 26.68 8.43 7.09
CA GLU A 204 26.57 9.69 6.36
C GLU A 204 25.59 9.62 5.20
N GLN A 205 24.92 10.73 4.91
CA GLN A 205 23.93 10.84 3.84
C GLN A 205 24.51 11.64 2.65
N THR A 206 25.71 11.25 2.22
CA THR A 206 26.46 11.88 1.13
C THR A 206 26.26 11.19 -0.22
N GLY A 207 25.90 9.90 -0.20
CA GLY A 207 25.81 9.04 -1.39
C GLY A 207 27.19 8.60 -1.92
N GLU A 208 28.28 8.90 -1.20
CA GLU A 208 29.66 8.62 -1.59
C GLU A 208 30.04 7.17 -1.29
N GLU A 209 31.11 6.70 -1.92
CA GLU A 209 31.73 5.40 -1.63
C GLU A 209 33.08 5.64 -0.94
N HIS A 210 33.30 4.92 0.15
CA HIS A 210 34.53 4.92 0.92
C HIS A 210 35.22 3.57 0.81
N ILE A 211 36.55 3.54 1.00
CA ILE A 211 37.31 2.30 1.14
C ILE A 211 37.77 2.21 2.61
N ILE A 212 37.20 1.27 3.35
CA ILE A 212 37.50 1.03 4.76
C ILE A 212 38.08 -0.38 4.89
N ASN A 213 39.29 -0.51 5.38
CA ASN A 213 39.97 -1.82 5.51
C ASN A 213 40.01 -2.65 4.22
N GLY A 214 40.06 -1.96 3.05
CA GLY A 214 40.09 -2.61 1.74
C GLY A 214 38.69 -3.01 1.18
N GLU A 215 37.64 -2.78 1.92
CA GLU A 215 36.25 -3.01 1.49
C GLU A 215 35.58 -1.70 1.03
N ARG A 216 34.74 -1.81 -0.01
CA ARG A 216 33.91 -0.69 -0.46
C ARG A 216 32.69 -0.54 0.45
N VAL A 217 32.61 0.59 1.14
CA VAL A 217 31.49 0.97 1.98
C VAL A 217 30.76 2.13 1.32
N LYS A 218 29.46 1.94 1.02
CA LYS A 218 28.64 2.99 0.43
C LYS A 218 27.86 3.73 1.53
N ALA A 219 28.02 5.04 1.59
CA ALA A 219 27.20 5.93 2.39
C ALA A 219 25.71 5.88 1.97
N ARG A 220 24.81 6.31 2.85
CA ARG A 220 23.39 6.41 2.54
C ARG A 220 23.13 7.43 1.42
N LYS A 221 21.98 7.33 0.76
CA LYS A 221 21.56 8.26 -0.29
C LYS A 221 21.73 9.71 0.16
N ARG A 222 22.22 10.57 -0.73
CA ARG A 222 22.45 11.99 -0.45
C ARG A 222 21.16 12.69 -0.01
N THR A 223 21.24 13.36 1.12
CA THR A 223 20.24 14.29 1.69
C THR A 223 20.98 15.43 2.42
N ASN A 224 20.24 16.33 3.05
CA ASN A 224 20.80 17.36 3.94
C ASN A 224 20.73 16.97 5.43
N ASN A 225 20.31 15.73 5.73
CA ASN A 225 20.15 15.25 7.09
C ASN A 225 21.50 14.91 7.72
N LYS A 226 21.55 14.90 9.05
CA LYS A 226 22.73 14.52 9.81
C LYS A 226 22.96 13.00 9.75
N TRP A 227 24.16 12.56 10.01
CA TRP A 227 24.58 11.15 9.92
C TRP A 227 23.78 10.22 10.86
N PHE A 228 23.29 10.72 11.98
CA PHE A 228 22.50 9.95 12.96
C PHE A 228 20.97 10.03 12.71
N GLU A 229 20.50 10.83 11.77
CA GLU A 229 19.08 10.99 11.47
C GLU A 229 18.61 9.94 10.46
N THR A 230 17.32 9.61 10.50
CA THR A 230 16.67 8.78 9.45
C THR A 230 16.73 9.48 8.09
N GLN A 231 16.51 8.72 7.00
CA GLN A 231 16.61 9.28 5.65
C GLN A 231 15.48 10.25 5.32
N ASP A 232 14.25 9.94 5.74
CA ASP A 232 13.07 10.78 5.49
C ASP A 232 12.80 11.69 6.70
N SER A 233 12.29 12.90 6.45
CA SER A 233 12.07 13.92 7.49
C SER A 233 11.00 13.54 8.50
N ILE A 234 9.97 12.77 8.07
CA ILE A 234 8.83 12.29 8.89
C ILE A 234 8.16 13.45 9.65
N SER A 235 7.65 14.43 8.92
CA SER A 235 6.90 15.55 9.51
C SER A 235 5.57 15.13 10.17
N TYR A 236 5.07 13.95 9.82
CA TYR A 236 3.83 13.33 10.34
C TYR A 236 4.11 12.31 11.46
N TRP A 237 5.19 12.47 12.21
CA TRP A 237 5.58 11.51 13.27
C TRP A 237 4.53 11.34 14.36
N ASP A 238 3.67 12.34 14.62
CA ASP A 238 2.58 12.27 15.59
C ASP A 238 1.49 11.26 15.17
N GLU A 239 1.31 11.05 13.87
CA GLU A 239 0.31 10.12 13.35
C GLU A 239 0.56 8.66 13.78
N PHE A 240 1.81 8.31 14.05
CA PHE A 240 2.13 6.98 14.58
C PHE A 240 1.61 6.75 16.00
N SER A 241 1.36 7.79 16.76
CA SER A 241 0.83 7.69 18.12
C SER A 241 -0.70 7.64 18.18
N LYS A 242 -1.38 7.98 17.09
CA LYS A 242 -2.84 7.90 16.98
C LYS A 242 -3.30 6.46 16.73
N PRO A 243 -4.56 6.11 17.11
CA PRO A 243 -5.22 4.93 16.58
C PRO A 243 -5.23 4.96 15.05
N LYS A 244 -4.89 3.83 14.42
CA LYS A 244 -4.67 3.79 12.97
C LYS A 244 -4.89 2.41 12.39
N ILE A 245 -5.14 2.36 11.09
CA ILE A 245 -5.06 1.13 10.30
C ILE A 245 -3.69 1.09 9.63
N VAL A 246 -3.06 -0.09 9.68
CA VAL A 246 -1.75 -0.35 9.08
C VAL A 246 -1.85 -1.47 8.06
N TRP A 247 -1.06 -1.39 6.97
CA TRP A 247 -0.97 -2.48 5.99
C TRP A 247 0.38 -2.49 5.27
N ALA A 248 0.72 -3.64 4.69
CA ALA A 248 1.90 -3.79 3.86
C ALA A 248 1.61 -3.41 2.40
N GLU A 249 2.58 -2.79 1.72
CA GLU A 249 2.51 -2.50 0.28
C GLU A 249 2.33 -3.77 -0.55
N LEU A 250 3.08 -4.83 -0.19
CA LEU A 250 3.07 -6.09 -0.90
C LEU A 250 2.29 -7.14 -0.13
N SER A 251 1.34 -7.80 -0.80
CA SER A 251 0.59 -8.92 -0.25
C SER A 251 0.55 -10.10 -1.23
N ARG A 252 0.62 -11.31 -0.69
CA ARG A 252 0.43 -12.58 -1.44
C ARG A 252 -0.79 -13.36 -0.96
N THR A 253 -1.49 -12.86 0.05
CA THR A 253 -2.62 -13.54 0.70
C THR A 253 -3.90 -12.70 0.66
N GLY A 254 -4.01 -11.80 -0.32
CA GLY A 254 -5.12 -10.85 -0.40
C GLY A 254 -4.91 -9.63 0.49
N ASN A 255 -6.00 -8.98 0.86
CA ASN A 255 -5.99 -7.82 1.74
C ASN A 255 -5.67 -8.22 3.18
N SER A 256 -4.78 -7.46 3.82
CA SER A 256 -4.31 -7.67 5.19
C SER A 256 -4.10 -6.32 5.85
N PHE A 257 -5.17 -5.79 6.42
CA PHE A 257 -5.20 -4.55 7.17
C PHE A 257 -5.31 -4.88 8.66
N ALA A 258 -4.61 -4.14 9.52
CA ALA A 258 -4.61 -4.34 10.96
C ALA A 258 -4.85 -3.02 11.70
N TYR A 259 -5.49 -3.09 12.87
CA TYR A 259 -5.64 -1.96 13.78
C TYR A 259 -4.42 -1.87 14.72
N SER A 260 -3.97 -0.65 15.01
CA SER A 260 -2.89 -0.37 15.96
C SER A 260 -3.17 0.94 16.69
N ASP A 261 -3.09 0.90 18.04
CA ASP A 261 -3.25 2.04 18.97
C ASP A 261 -2.12 2.13 19.99
N ASP A 262 -1.12 1.25 19.88
CA ASP A 262 0.02 1.13 20.81
C ASP A 262 1.21 2.03 20.45
N GLY A 263 1.06 2.93 19.49
CA GLY A 263 2.11 3.81 19.03
C GLY A 263 3.22 3.12 18.21
N ALA A 264 2.98 1.89 17.75
CA ALA A 264 3.92 1.20 16.87
C ALA A 264 4.12 1.96 15.56
N MET A 265 5.37 2.05 15.13
CA MET A 265 5.77 2.61 13.85
C MET A 265 5.75 1.53 12.78
N VAL A 266 5.79 1.90 11.51
CA VAL A 266 5.87 0.95 10.40
C VAL A 266 7.01 1.31 9.46
N LEU A 267 7.62 0.31 8.80
CA LEU A 267 8.65 0.52 7.79
C LEU A 267 8.09 1.10 6.48
N ASN A 268 8.96 1.65 5.66
CA ASN A 268 8.65 2.24 4.36
C ASN A 268 7.99 1.29 3.33
N THR A 269 7.89 0.01 3.63
CA THR A 269 7.12 -0.98 2.87
C THR A 269 5.69 -1.15 3.38
N CYS A 270 5.27 -0.28 4.28
CA CYS A 270 3.95 -0.26 4.89
C CYS A 270 3.38 1.17 4.86
N TYR A 271 2.10 1.25 5.14
CA TYR A 271 1.34 2.49 5.23
C TYR A 271 0.54 2.53 6.52
N ILE A 272 0.16 3.73 6.91
CA ILE A 272 -0.77 4.01 7.98
C ILE A 272 -1.92 4.86 7.47
N LEU A 273 -3.12 4.65 8.01
CA LEU A 273 -4.31 5.48 7.80
C LEU A 273 -4.83 5.92 9.16
N SER A 274 -4.99 7.22 9.35
CA SER A 274 -5.52 7.85 10.55
C SER A 274 -6.51 8.96 10.21
N PHE A 275 -7.39 9.34 11.14
CA PHE A 275 -8.23 10.53 11.01
C PHE A 275 -7.41 11.80 11.22
N ASN A 276 -7.78 12.90 10.54
CA ASN A 276 -7.05 14.17 10.62
C ASN A 276 -7.24 14.86 11.96
N ASP A 277 -8.40 14.70 12.58
CA ASP A 277 -8.65 15.23 13.91
C ASP A 277 -7.93 14.42 15.02
N ASN A 278 -8.06 14.88 16.25
CA ASN A 278 -7.50 14.22 17.43
C ASN A 278 -8.56 13.48 18.25
N GLU A 279 -9.75 13.26 17.68
CA GLU A 279 -10.79 12.50 18.33
C GLU A 279 -10.50 10.99 18.26
N PHE A 280 -11.09 10.25 19.17
CA PHE A 280 -10.88 8.80 19.25
C PHE A 280 -11.95 8.07 18.44
N HIS A 281 -11.60 7.68 17.22
CA HIS A 281 -12.48 7.01 16.25
C HIS A 281 -12.34 5.50 16.23
N GLU A 282 -12.28 4.86 17.39
CA GLU A 282 -12.07 3.39 17.45
C GLU A 282 -13.16 2.60 16.73
N LYS A 283 -14.41 3.00 16.90
CA LYS A 283 -15.56 2.35 16.29
C LYS A 283 -15.52 2.46 14.75
N GLU A 284 -15.24 3.66 14.27
CA GLU A 284 -15.14 3.98 12.86
C GLU A 284 -13.96 3.23 12.22
N LEU A 285 -12.79 3.24 12.87
CA LEU A 285 -11.61 2.51 12.42
C LEU A 285 -11.86 0.99 12.40
N ASN A 286 -12.53 0.43 13.41
CA ASN A 286 -12.83 -1.00 13.43
C ASN A 286 -13.84 -1.40 12.34
N THR A 287 -14.83 -0.55 12.08
CA THR A 287 -15.79 -0.79 10.99
C THR A 287 -15.11 -0.67 9.63
N LEU A 288 -14.29 0.36 9.42
CA LEU A 288 -13.47 0.53 8.22
C LEU A 288 -12.50 -0.63 8.03
N LEU A 289 -11.88 -1.12 9.10
CA LEU A 289 -11.01 -2.29 9.09
C LEU A 289 -11.75 -3.54 8.60
N GLY A 290 -12.98 -3.76 9.08
CA GLY A 290 -13.84 -4.85 8.62
C GLY A 290 -14.11 -4.76 7.11
N PHE A 291 -14.47 -3.58 6.63
CA PHE A 291 -14.69 -3.33 5.21
C PHE A 291 -13.40 -3.55 4.37
N LEU A 292 -12.28 -2.97 4.78
CA LEU A 292 -11.00 -3.10 4.07
C LEU A 292 -10.50 -4.54 4.00
N ASN A 293 -10.87 -5.37 4.97
CA ASN A 293 -10.57 -6.80 4.97
C ASN A 293 -11.67 -7.65 4.31
N SER A 294 -12.70 -7.07 3.73
CA SER A 294 -13.78 -7.81 3.06
C SER A 294 -13.38 -8.28 1.65
N LYS A 295 -14.16 -9.20 1.09
CA LYS A 295 -14.05 -9.61 -0.32
C LYS A 295 -14.45 -8.50 -1.28
N VAL A 296 -15.33 -7.60 -0.88
CA VAL A 296 -15.71 -6.40 -1.66
C VAL A 296 -14.51 -5.48 -1.86
N ALA A 297 -13.79 -5.16 -0.78
CA ALA A 297 -12.59 -4.31 -0.88
C ALA A 297 -11.46 -5.02 -1.64
N LEU A 298 -11.30 -6.33 -1.44
CA LEU A 298 -10.32 -7.12 -2.19
C LEU A 298 -10.60 -7.10 -3.69
N PHE A 299 -11.85 -7.35 -4.09
CA PHE A 299 -12.27 -7.27 -5.48
C PHE A 299 -11.97 -5.89 -6.07
N TYR A 300 -12.38 -4.82 -5.39
CA TYR A 300 -12.18 -3.47 -5.89
C TYR A 300 -10.68 -3.15 -6.06
N LEU A 301 -9.85 -3.50 -5.07
CA LEU A 301 -8.40 -3.37 -5.16
C LEU A 301 -7.81 -4.22 -6.29
N ASP A 302 -8.28 -5.43 -6.51
CA ASP A 302 -7.78 -6.32 -7.58
C ASP A 302 -8.00 -5.72 -8.96
N ILE A 303 -9.16 -5.12 -9.21
CA ILE A 303 -9.48 -4.53 -10.51
C ILE A 303 -8.78 -3.20 -10.80
N ILE A 304 -8.43 -2.41 -9.77
CA ILE A 304 -7.79 -1.10 -9.95
C ILE A 304 -6.27 -1.11 -9.74
N SER A 305 -5.73 -2.06 -8.97
CA SER A 305 -4.31 -2.10 -8.62
C SER A 305 -3.44 -2.76 -9.68
N SER A 306 -2.14 -2.58 -9.56
CA SER A 306 -1.15 -3.34 -10.32
C SER A 306 -0.83 -4.65 -9.60
N LYS A 307 -0.78 -5.74 -10.34
CA LYS A 307 -0.28 -7.02 -9.80
C LYS A 307 1.25 -7.02 -9.77
N LEU A 308 1.83 -7.62 -8.75
CA LEU A 308 3.28 -7.77 -8.63
C LEU A 308 3.77 -8.90 -9.54
N ASP A 309 3.03 -10.02 -9.53
CA ASP A 309 3.24 -11.23 -10.32
C ASP A 309 1.93 -12.04 -10.38
N LYS A 310 1.98 -13.33 -10.69
CA LYS A 310 0.80 -14.21 -10.75
C LYS A 310 -0.02 -14.25 -9.45
N THR A 311 0.60 -14.02 -8.29
CA THR A 311 0.02 -14.28 -6.96
C THR A 311 0.16 -13.13 -5.98
N GLY A 312 0.61 -11.95 -6.42
CA GLY A 312 0.90 -10.82 -5.53
C GLY A 312 0.25 -9.53 -5.98
N TRP A 313 -0.12 -8.73 -5.00
CA TRP A 313 -0.72 -7.41 -5.18
C TRP A 313 0.16 -6.33 -4.59
N ARG A 314 0.01 -5.11 -5.13
CA ARG A 314 0.58 -3.89 -4.59
C ARG A 314 -0.52 -2.97 -4.06
N TRP A 315 -0.70 -2.97 -2.75
CA TRP A 315 -1.67 -2.12 -2.06
C TRP A 315 -1.08 -0.72 -1.80
N LEU A 316 -0.69 -0.02 -2.87
CA LEU A 316 -0.17 1.35 -2.77
C LEU A 316 -1.26 2.29 -2.24
N LYS A 317 -0.87 3.32 -1.48
CA LYS A 317 -1.81 4.32 -0.93
C LYS A 317 -2.72 4.94 -1.99
N GLN A 318 -2.21 5.13 -3.20
CA GLN A 318 -2.98 5.68 -4.32
C GLN A 318 -4.15 4.78 -4.74
N PHE A 319 -4.03 3.46 -4.60
CA PHE A 319 -5.10 2.52 -4.90
C PHE A 319 -6.04 2.37 -3.69
N VAL A 320 -5.48 2.23 -2.49
CA VAL A 320 -6.30 2.15 -1.27
C VAL A 320 -7.14 3.41 -1.09
N GLY A 321 -6.58 4.59 -1.38
CA GLY A 321 -7.32 5.85 -1.36
C GLY A 321 -8.48 5.93 -2.36
N LEU A 322 -8.49 5.11 -3.41
CA LEU A 322 -9.58 5.07 -4.40
C LEU A 322 -10.72 4.13 -4.02
N ILE A 323 -10.57 3.30 -2.98
CA ILE A 323 -11.63 2.36 -2.57
C ILE A 323 -12.87 3.15 -2.15
N PRO A 324 -14.03 2.94 -2.81
CA PRO A 324 -15.27 3.57 -2.42
C PRO A 324 -15.83 2.86 -1.18
N VAL A 325 -15.84 3.52 -0.05
CA VAL A 325 -16.38 3.00 1.20
C VAL A 325 -17.74 3.61 1.46
N PRO A 326 -18.79 2.82 1.75
CA PRO A 326 -20.09 3.33 2.12
C PRO A 326 -20.01 4.10 3.44
N VAL A 327 -20.03 5.44 3.39
CA VAL A 327 -19.91 6.33 4.59
C VAL A 327 -20.98 5.99 5.63
N GLN A 328 -22.20 5.68 5.17
CA GLN A 328 -23.30 5.31 6.04
C GLN A 328 -23.06 4.02 6.84
N LEU A 329 -22.21 3.12 6.32
CA LEU A 329 -21.82 1.89 7.02
C LEU A 329 -20.91 2.18 8.21
N VAL A 330 -20.00 3.16 8.04
CA VAL A 330 -18.95 3.46 9.03
C VAL A 330 -19.47 4.40 10.12
N PHE A 331 -20.26 5.42 9.76
CA PHE A 331 -20.66 6.49 10.67
C PHE A 331 -22.10 6.41 11.20
N LYS A 332 -22.92 5.47 10.72
CA LYS A 332 -24.31 5.35 11.17
C LYS A 332 -24.41 4.60 12.51
N GLU A 333 -25.18 5.13 13.44
CA GLU A 333 -25.54 4.39 14.66
C GLU A 333 -26.25 3.07 14.32
N GLY A 334 -25.69 1.95 14.78
CA GLY A 334 -26.18 0.59 14.49
C GLY A 334 -25.62 -0.09 13.25
N GLY A 335 -24.82 0.61 12.43
CA GLY A 335 -24.19 0.06 11.21
C GLY A 335 -22.85 -0.68 11.46
N GLN A 336 -22.67 -1.28 12.62
CA GLN A 336 -21.39 -1.92 12.95
C GLN A 336 -21.19 -3.22 12.16
N LEU A 337 -20.07 -3.28 11.42
CA LEU A 337 -19.41 -4.54 11.08
C LEU A 337 -18.72 -5.10 12.34
N THR A 338 -19.50 -5.39 13.36
CA THR A 338 -19.01 -5.65 14.74
C THR A 338 -18.46 -7.04 14.94
N ASN A 339 -18.61 -7.92 13.94
CA ASN A 339 -18.18 -9.30 14.08
C ASN A 339 -16.90 -9.51 13.26
N LYS A 340 -15.83 -9.97 13.90
CA LYS A 340 -14.57 -10.35 13.24
C LYS A 340 -14.70 -11.59 12.34
N ASP A 341 -15.90 -12.15 12.21
CA ASP A 341 -16.20 -13.20 11.27
C ASP A 341 -16.35 -12.62 9.84
N SER A 342 -15.40 -12.95 9.00
CA SER A 342 -15.33 -12.48 7.61
C SER A 342 -16.55 -12.87 6.78
N ALA A 343 -17.17 -14.02 7.05
CA ALA A 343 -18.34 -14.47 6.31
C ALA A 343 -19.55 -13.58 6.61
N SER A 344 -19.77 -13.26 7.88
CA SER A 344 -20.84 -12.35 8.32
C SER A 344 -20.67 -10.95 7.75
N ILE A 345 -19.43 -10.42 7.75
CA ILE A 345 -19.12 -9.11 7.15
C ILE A 345 -19.44 -9.10 5.66
N ASN A 346 -19.01 -10.13 4.92
CA ASN A 346 -19.26 -10.21 3.48
C ASN A 346 -20.75 -10.30 3.18
N ALA A 347 -21.49 -11.16 3.88
CA ALA A 347 -22.94 -11.32 3.70
C ALA A 347 -23.68 -9.99 3.92
N GLN A 348 -23.35 -9.26 4.98
CA GLN A 348 -23.92 -7.94 5.26
C GLN A 348 -23.60 -6.92 4.17
N LEU A 349 -22.36 -6.91 3.66
CA LEU A 349 -21.96 -6.03 2.56
C LEU A 349 -22.66 -6.38 1.25
N TYR A 350 -22.82 -7.65 0.93
CA TYR A 350 -23.53 -8.10 -0.28
C TYR A 350 -24.99 -7.64 -0.27
N GLU A 351 -25.67 -7.79 0.87
CA GLU A 351 -27.04 -7.29 1.05
C GLU A 351 -27.11 -5.76 0.87
N GLN A 352 -26.24 -5.02 1.52
CA GLN A 352 -26.22 -3.55 1.46
C GLN A 352 -25.91 -3.00 0.06
N LEU A 353 -25.08 -3.70 -0.70
CA LEU A 353 -24.74 -3.37 -2.07
C LEU A 353 -25.81 -3.84 -3.07
N GLY A 354 -26.81 -4.62 -2.64
CA GLY A 354 -27.82 -5.19 -3.50
C GLY A 354 -27.21 -6.13 -4.55
N LEU A 355 -26.22 -6.95 -4.15
CA LEU A 355 -25.62 -7.92 -5.06
C LEU A 355 -26.61 -9.05 -5.36
N SER A 356 -26.60 -9.52 -6.61
CA SER A 356 -27.32 -10.74 -7.00
C SER A 356 -26.64 -11.98 -6.42
N PRO A 357 -27.31 -13.13 -6.37
CA PRO A 357 -26.69 -14.39 -5.96
C PRO A 357 -25.43 -14.73 -6.76
N ASP A 358 -25.45 -14.53 -8.08
CA ASP A 358 -24.31 -14.80 -8.97
C ASP A 358 -23.13 -13.87 -8.70
N GLU A 359 -23.38 -12.59 -8.38
CA GLU A 359 -22.35 -11.62 -8.00
C GLU A 359 -21.73 -11.94 -6.64
N ALA A 360 -22.54 -12.37 -5.67
CA ALA A 360 -22.08 -12.80 -4.37
C ALA A 360 -21.21 -14.07 -4.48
N GLU A 361 -21.66 -15.06 -5.26
CA GLU A 361 -20.91 -16.27 -5.55
C GLU A 361 -19.59 -15.95 -6.27
N TYR A 362 -19.62 -15.04 -7.25
CA TYR A 362 -18.40 -14.56 -7.92
C TYR A 362 -17.38 -14.00 -6.92
N LEU A 363 -17.82 -13.12 -6.00
CA LEU A 363 -16.93 -12.57 -4.97
C LEU A 363 -16.41 -13.64 -4.01
N ASP A 364 -17.21 -14.66 -3.68
CA ASP A 364 -16.80 -15.74 -2.79
C ASP A 364 -15.70 -16.64 -3.38
N HIS A 365 -15.59 -16.69 -4.72
CA HIS A 365 -14.57 -17.45 -5.43
C HIS A 365 -13.32 -16.64 -5.81
N ILE A 366 -13.28 -15.33 -5.53
CA ILE A 366 -12.16 -14.46 -5.91
C ILE A 366 -10.82 -14.83 -5.24
N ILE A 367 -10.80 -15.54 -4.11
CA ILE A 367 -9.57 -16.13 -3.47
C ILE A 367 -10.00 -17.10 -2.36
#